data_1ef95921ada649242b69c10f60a55b8a
#
_entry.id   1ef95921ada649242b69c10f60a55b8a
#
_cell.length_a   1.000
_cell.length_b   1.000
_cell.length_c   1.000
_cell.angle_alpha   90.00
_cell.angle_beta   90.00
_cell.angle_gamma   90.00
#
_symmetry.space_group_name_H-M   'P 1'
#
loop_
_entity.id
_entity.type
_entity.pdbx_description
1 polymer ?
#
loop_
_entity_poly.entity_id
_entity_poly.type
_entity_poly.pdbx_seq_one_letter_code
_entity_poly.pdbx_strand_id
1 'polypeptide(L)'
;MLGQNPRVLNTGLTPPSTYKDMWATLVSGEVWRGEFHNTRKDGSTYLELATIAPIKTPDGVITHYVAVKEDITQRKQSEALLHRLAYYDALTALPNRALLHDRLAQAIRSSSRGDTYGMLMLLDIDRFQLVNDTQGHAAGDQLLRTVAKRLSASVREDDTVARHGDDDFAILTENIGTTEAEALVHAEHPD
;
A
#
# COMPACT_ATOMS: atom_id res chain seq x y z
N MET A 1 -30.27 -16.08 10.54
CA MET A 1 -29.06 -16.94 10.61
C MET A 1 -29.04 -17.89 11.83
N LEU A 2 -30.05 -17.85 12.70
CA LEU A 2 -30.15 -18.80 13.77
C LEU A 2 -30.22 -20.24 13.22
N GLY A 3 -29.40 -21.14 13.75
CA GLY A 3 -29.34 -22.54 13.34
C GLY A 3 -28.52 -22.81 12.04
N GLN A 4 -27.96 -21.81 11.43
CA GLN A 4 -27.09 -21.98 10.23
C GLN A 4 -25.62 -21.93 10.59
N ASN A 5 -24.81 -22.70 9.84
CA ASN A 5 -23.37 -22.64 10.00
C ASN A 5 -22.84 -21.28 9.50
N PRO A 6 -21.96 -20.60 10.25
CA PRO A 6 -21.36 -19.31 9.84
C PRO A 6 -20.69 -19.32 8.46
N ARG A 7 -20.35 -20.50 7.93
CA ARG A 7 -19.80 -20.68 6.57
C ARG A 7 -20.67 -20.05 5.48
N VAL A 8 -21.96 -19.80 5.72
CA VAL A 8 -22.87 -19.12 4.78
C VAL A 8 -22.41 -17.70 4.42
N LEU A 9 -21.60 -17.07 5.28
CA LEU A 9 -21.05 -15.73 5.04
C LEU A 9 -19.77 -15.74 4.21
N ASN A 10 -19.15 -16.89 3.98
CA ASN A 10 -17.85 -16.98 3.34
C ASN A 10 -17.92 -16.56 1.87
N THR A 11 -17.08 -15.58 1.49
CA THR A 11 -16.90 -15.10 0.09
C THR A 11 -15.96 -15.96 -0.75
N GLY A 12 -15.18 -16.85 -0.11
CA GLY A 12 -14.03 -17.52 -0.74
C GLY A 12 -12.74 -16.68 -0.78
N LEU A 13 -12.78 -15.42 -0.38
CA LEU A 13 -11.61 -14.52 -0.38
C LEU A 13 -10.71 -14.69 0.86
N THR A 14 -11.24 -15.22 1.95
CA THR A 14 -10.44 -15.54 3.15
C THR A 14 -9.58 -16.78 2.86
N PRO A 15 -8.23 -16.70 3.02
CA PRO A 15 -7.35 -17.82 2.76
C PRO A 15 -7.72 -19.05 3.60
N PRO A 16 -7.65 -20.27 3.05
CA PRO A 16 -7.90 -21.51 3.80
C PRO A 16 -6.99 -21.69 5.03
N SER A 17 -5.76 -21.14 4.97
CA SER A 17 -4.82 -21.12 6.10
C SER A 17 -5.38 -20.40 7.33
N THR A 18 -6.14 -19.32 7.14
CA THR A 18 -6.80 -18.57 8.23
C THR A 18 -7.78 -19.45 9.02
N TYR A 19 -8.59 -20.24 8.31
CA TYR A 19 -9.52 -21.18 8.97
C TYR A 19 -8.79 -22.33 9.67
N LYS A 20 -7.69 -22.82 9.07
CA LYS A 20 -6.86 -23.87 9.67
C LYS A 20 -6.23 -23.38 10.98
N ASP A 21 -5.66 -22.19 10.96
CA ASP A 21 -5.07 -21.54 12.12
C ASP A 21 -6.12 -21.29 13.22
N MET A 22 -7.27 -20.73 12.84
CA MET A 22 -8.39 -20.52 13.75
C MET A 22 -8.78 -21.81 14.49
N TRP A 23 -9.00 -22.90 13.76
CA TRP A 23 -9.41 -24.17 14.39
C TRP A 23 -8.31 -24.79 15.23
N ALA A 24 -7.04 -24.70 14.81
CA ALA A 24 -5.91 -25.18 15.61
C ALA A 24 -5.85 -24.46 16.97
N THR A 25 -5.98 -23.13 16.95
CA THR A 25 -6.00 -22.30 18.17
C THR A 25 -7.20 -22.60 19.06
N LEU A 26 -8.40 -22.70 18.48
CA LEU A 26 -9.63 -22.92 19.26
C LEU A 26 -9.67 -24.31 19.93
N VAL A 27 -9.19 -25.34 19.24
CA VAL A 27 -9.15 -26.71 19.77
C VAL A 27 -8.09 -26.86 20.86
N SER A 28 -6.98 -26.10 20.79
CA SER A 28 -6.00 -26.04 21.90
C SER A 28 -6.55 -25.32 23.15
N GLY A 29 -7.72 -24.71 23.02
CA GLY A 29 -8.38 -24.02 24.12
C GLY A 29 -7.97 -22.56 24.29
N GLU A 30 -7.32 -22.00 23.28
CA GLU A 30 -6.87 -20.62 23.21
C GLU A 30 -7.87 -19.72 22.47
N VAL A 31 -7.74 -18.40 22.68
CA VAL A 31 -8.55 -17.39 22.00
C VAL A 31 -7.90 -17.08 20.64
N TRP A 32 -8.70 -17.16 19.58
CA TRP A 32 -8.28 -16.77 18.24
C TRP A 32 -8.79 -15.37 17.89
N ARG A 33 -7.96 -14.59 17.18
CA ARG A 33 -8.34 -13.28 16.63
C ARG A 33 -7.82 -13.17 15.19
N GLY A 34 -8.71 -12.76 14.28
CA GLY A 34 -8.33 -12.59 12.88
C GLY A 34 -9.42 -11.92 12.05
N GLU A 35 -9.13 -11.72 10.77
CA GLU A 35 -9.98 -11.03 9.82
C GLU A 35 -10.60 -12.04 8.83
N PHE A 36 -11.89 -11.84 8.50
CA PHE A 36 -12.61 -12.61 7.49
C PHE A 36 -13.23 -11.70 6.44
N HIS A 37 -13.15 -12.11 5.18
CA HIS A 37 -13.93 -11.51 4.11
C HIS A 37 -15.27 -12.22 4.00
N ASN A 38 -16.33 -11.54 4.35
CA ASN A 38 -17.67 -12.07 4.42
C ASN A 38 -18.63 -11.37 3.46
N THR A 39 -19.79 -12.00 3.17
CA THR A 39 -20.87 -11.47 2.34
C THR A 39 -22.06 -11.07 3.20
N ARG A 40 -22.62 -9.88 2.95
CA ARG A 40 -23.89 -9.45 3.54
C ARG A 40 -25.08 -10.11 2.85
N LYS A 41 -26.26 -9.94 3.42
CA LYS A 41 -27.51 -10.47 2.84
C LYS A 41 -27.84 -9.87 1.45
N ASP A 42 -27.40 -8.63 1.19
CA ASP A 42 -27.57 -7.94 -0.08
C ASP A 42 -26.53 -8.32 -1.15
N GLY A 43 -25.59 -9.24 -0.81
CA GLY A 43 -24.51 -9.66 -1.70
C GLY A 43 -23.26 -8.81 -1.62
N SER A 44 -23.26 -7.68 -0.93
CA SER A 44 -22.06 -6.87 -0.73
C SER A 44 -21.05 -7.57 0.17
N THR A 45 -19.77 -7.33 -0.04
CA THR A 45 -18.69 -7.89 0.79
C THR A 45 -18.32 -6.93 1.92
N TYR A 46 -17.84 -7.49 3.03
CA TYR A 46 -17.31 -6.72 4.15
C TYR A 46 -16.15 -7.44 4.82
N LEU A 47 -15.31 -6.67 5.48
CA LEU A 47 -14.21 -7.19 6.27
C LEU A 47 -14.62 -7.24 7.74
N GLU A 48 -14.59 -8.43 8.32
CA GLU A 48 -14.96 -8.71 9.70
C GLU A 48 -13.70 -8.98 10.53
N LEU A 49 -13.53 -8.26 11.62
CA LEU A 49 -12.60 -8.65 12.68
C LEU A 49 -13.36 -9.53 13.68
N ALA A 50 -12.92 -10.77 13.85
CA ALA A 50 -13.51 -11.72 14.77
C ALA A 50 -12.54 -12.05 15.90
N THR A 51 -13.05 -12.06 17.13
CA THR A 51 -12.39 -12.65 18.30
C THR A 51 -13.26 -13.82 18.75
N ILE A 52 -12.71 -15.03 18.74
CA ILE A 52 -13.43 -16.27 19.06
C ILE A 52 -12.74 -16.94 20.24
N ALA A 53 -13.52 -17.28 21.25
CA ALA A 53 -13.03 -17.93 22.46
C ALA A 53 -13.80 -19.23 22.73
N PRO A 54 -13.12 -20.31 23.15
CA PRO A 54 -13.77 -21.52 23.60
C PRO A 54 -14.39 -21.33 25.01
N ILE A 55 -15.58 -21.85 25.20
CA ILE A 55 -16.24 -21.95 26.52
C ILE A 55 -15.98 -23.35 27.05
N LYS A 56 -15.34 -23.43 28.22
CA LYS A 56 -14.95 -24.69 28.87
C LYS A 56 -15.79 -24.96 30.09
N THR A 57 -16.04 -26.25 30.36
CA THR A 57 -16.55 -26.71 31.68
C THR A 57 -15.46 -26.56 32.76
N PRO A 58 -15.79 -26.68 34.05
CA PRO A 58 -14.81 -26.74 35.13
C PRO A 58 -13.73 -27.81 34.91
N ASP A 59 -14.09 -28.92 34.26
CA ASP A 59 -13.20 -30.04 33.94
C ASP A 59 -12.33 -29.79 32.67
N GLY A 60 -12.40 -28.57 32.08
CA GLY A 60 -11.59 -28.18 30.94
C GLY A 60 -12.11 -28.62 29.56
N VAL A 61 -13.30 -29.25 29.50
CA VAL A 61 -13.90 -29.70 28.23
C VAL A 61 -14.51 -28.50 27.48
N ILE A 62 -14.17 -28.31 26.23
CA ILE A 62 -14.74 -27.26 25.36
C ILE A 62 -16.17 -27.70 24.96
N THR A 63 -17.16 -26.91 25.31
CA THR A 63 -18.57 -27.15 25.01
C THR A 63 -19.12 -26.26 23.90
N HIS A 64 -18.67 -25.02 23.83
CA HIS A 64 -19.16 -24.01 22.90
C HIS A 64 -18.03 -23.06 22.50
N TYR A 65 -18.30 -22.23 21.50
CA TYR A 65 -17.45 -21.09 21.12
C TYR A 65 -18.30 -19.83 21.16
N VAL A 66 -17.75 -18.76 21.72
CA VAL A 66 -18.31 -17.41 21.66
C VAL A 66 -17.50 -16.57 20.70
N ALA A 67 -18.16 -15.81 19.85
CA ALA A 67 -17.51 -14.91 18.92
C ALA A 67 -18.02 -13.48 19.09
N VAL A 68 -17.09 -12.54 19.21
CA VAL A 68 -17.34 -11.11 19.05
C VAL A 68 -16.85 -10.72 17.68
N LYS A 69 -17.69 -10.01 16.92
CA LYS A 69 -17.46 -9.69 15.51
C LYS A 69 -17.71 -8.21 15.27
N GLU A 70 -16.77 -7.56 14.58
CA GLU A 70 -16.83 -6.15 14.25
C GLU A 70 -16.66 -5.99 12.73
N ASP A 71 -17.55 -5.25 12.09
CA ASP A 71 -17.37 -4.83 10.71
C ASP A 71 -16.35 -3.68 10.65
N ILE A 72 -15.15 -3.98 10.15
CA ILE A 72 -14.05 -3.02 10.08
C ILE A 72 -13.86 -2.44 8.67
N THR A 73 -14.80 -2.67 7.76
CA THR A 73 -14.70 -2.26 6.35
C THR A 73 -14.47 -0.76 6.23
N GLN A 74 -15.33 0.03 6.87
CA GLN A 74 -15.24 1.49 6.80
C GLN A 74 -13.96 2.03 7.44
N ARG A 75 -13.54 1.44 8.56
CA ARG A 75 -12.28 1.82 9.23
C ARG A 75 -11.08 1.58 8.30
N LYS A 76 -10.97 0.39 7.71
CA LYS A 76 -9.87 0.05 6.77
C LYS A 76 -9.89 0.92 5.52
N GLN A 77 -11.07 1.24 4.97
CA GLN A 77 -11.20 2.15 3.83
C GLN A 77 -10.73 3.56 4.19
N SER A 78 -11.12 4.06 5.36
CA SER A 78 -10.68 5.37 5.83
C SER A 78 -9.18 5.43 6.09
N GLU A 79 -8.60 4.41 6.73
CA GLU A 79 -7.16 4.29 6.94
C GLU A 79 -6.40 4.27 5.61
N ALA A 80 -6.86 3.48 4.62
CA ALA A 80 -6.25 3.43 3.29
C ALA A 80 -6.36 4.76 2.53
N LEU A 81 -7.50 5.46 2.66
CA LEU A 81 -7.68 6.78 2.07
C LEU A 81 -6.76 7.82 2.71
N LEU A 82 -6.69 7.86 4.03
CA LEU A 82 -5.78 8.75 4.76
C LEU A 82 -4.32 8.50 4.38
N HIS A 83 -3.91 7.24 4.30
CA HIS A 83 -2.57 6.87 3.85
C HIS A 83 -2.31 7.37 2.42
N ARG A 84 -3.27 7.18 1.51
CA ARG A 84 -3.15 7.66 0.13
C ARG A 84 -3.03 9.18 0.06
N LEU A 85 -3.85 9.91 0.82
CA LEU A 85 -3.81 11.39 0.85
C LEU A 85 -2.51 11.91 1.47
N ALA A 86 -1.96 11.21 2.47
CA ALA A 86 -0.72 11.62 3.14
C ALA A 86 0.52 11.39 2.28
N TYR A 87 0.55 10.37 1.42
CA TYR A 87 1.76 9.89 0.78
C TYR A 87 1.75 9.89 -0.75
N TYR A 88 0.60 10.12 -1.40
CA TYR A 88 0.48 10.09 -2.85
C TYR A 88 -0.18 11.36 -3.39
N ASP A 89 0.25 11.79 -4.56
CA ASP A 89 -0.35 12.89 -5.32
C ASP A 89 -1.70 12.46 -5.90
N ALA A 90 -2.74 13.27 -5.68
CA ALA A 90 -4.11 12.94 -6.08
C ALA A 90 -4.31 12.93 -7.61
N LEU A 91 -3.53 13.69 -8.36
CA LEU A 91 -3.66 13.82 -9.81
C LEU A 91 -2.96 12.70 -10.57
N THR A 92 -1.72 12.40 -10.17
CA THR A 92 -0.84 11.46 -10.88
C THR A 92 -0.76 10.08 -10.25
N ALA A 93 -1.23 9.95 -8.99
CA ALA A 93 -1.09 8.77 -8.13
C ALA A 93 0.37 8.38 -7.83
N LEU A 94 1.35 9.21 -8.17
CA LEU A 94 2.74 9.03 -7.78
C LEU A 94 2.94 9.32 -6.28
N PRO A 95 4.00 8.79 -5.67
CA PRO A 95 4.53 9.30 -4.42
C PRO A 95 4.56 10.83 -4.41
N ASN A 96 4.07 11.43 -3.33
CA ASN A 96 4.17 12.86 -3.13
C ASN A 96 5.50 13.24 -2.46
N ARG A 97 5.69 14.54 -2.20
CA ARG A 97 6.89 15.05 -1.54
C ARG A 97 7.17 14.38 -0.19
N ALA A 98 6.14 14.08 0.60
CA ALA A 98 6.33 13.47 1.93
C ALA A 98 6.88 12.04 1.81
N LEU A 99 6.32 11.21 0.91
CA LEU A 99 6.82 9.86 0.67
C LEU A 99 8.21 9.86 0.02
N LEU A 100 8.49 10.79 -0.89
CA LEU A 100 9.83 10.96 -1.47
C LEU A 100 10.89 11.23 -0.38
N HIS A 101 10.60 12.15 0.56
CA HIS A 101 11.51 12.46 1.66
C HIS A 101 11.77 11.25 2.58
N ASP A 102 10.73 10.47 2.89
CA ASP A 102 10.89 9.26 3.70
C ASP A 102 11.78 8.22 2.99
N ARG A 103 11.52 7.96 1.71
CA ARG A 103 12.32 7.05 0.88
C ARG A 103 13.77 7.53 0.73
N LEU A 104 13.99 8.81 0.48
CA LEU A 104 15.33 9.39 0.42
C LEU A 104 16.09 9.20 1.72
N ALA A 105 15.45 9.46 2.87
CA ALA A 105 16.07 9.24 4.17
C ALA A 105 16.39 7.74 4.40
N GLN A 106 15.57 6.84 3.90
CA GLN A 106 15.83 5.40 3.94
C GLN A 106 17.01 5.01 3.04
N ALA A 107 17.04 5.52 1.79
CA ALA A 107 18.12 5.29 0.83
C ALA A 107 19.48 5.75 1.38
N ILE A 108 19.55 6.96 1.97
CA ILE A 108 20.77 7.48 2.60
C ILE A 108 21.26 6.54 3.73
N ARG A 109 20.34 6.06 4.59
CA ARG A 109 20.71 5.11 5.65
C ARG A 109 21.17 3.76 5.11
N SER A 110 20.59 3.31 4.01
CA SER A 110 20.95 2.05 3.34
C SER A 110 22.32 2.16 2.68
N SER A 111 22.56 3.22 1.90
CA SER A 111 23.83 3.52 1.23
C SER A 111 24.99 3.59 2.21
N SER A 112 24.79 4.28 3.35
CA SER A 112 25.83 4.38 4.40
C SER A 112 26.23 3.04 5.02
N ARG A 113 25.38 2.01 4.95
CA ARG A 113 25.67 0.66 5.47
C ARG A 113 26.20 -0.29 4.41
N GLY A 114 25.76 -0.10 3.17
CA GLY A 114 26.07 -0.99 2.05
C GLY A 114 27.25 -0.53 1.20
N ASP A 115 27.84 0.63 1.48
CA ASP A 115 28.89 1.28 0.67
C ASP A 115 28.47 1.41 -0.81
N THR A 116 27.20 1.78 -1.02
CA THR A 116 26.60 1.98 -2.35
C THR A 116 26.15 3.41 -2.54
N TYR A 117 26.01 3.84 -3.79
CA TYR A 117 25.49 5.14 -4.15
C TYR A 117 24.04 5.06 -4.61
N GLY A 118 23.30 6.13 -4.41
CA GLY A 118 22.01 6.40 -5.02
C GLY A 118 22.04 7.76 -5.71
N MET A 119 21.04 8.05 -6.53
CA MET A 119 20.92 9.31 -7.24
C MET A 119 19.53 9.88 -7.07
N LEU A 120 19.45 11.19 -6.85
CA LEU A 120 18.21 11.95 -6.87
C LEU A 120 18.26 12.92 -8.05
N MET A 121 17.34 12.74 -9.00
CA MET A 121 17.12 13.67 -10.11
C MET A 121 15.87 14.49 -9.84
N LEU A 122 15.95 15.79 -10.12
CA LEU A 122 14.81 16.70 -10.12
C LEU A 122 14.53 17.12 -11.57
N LEU A 123 13.27 17.06 -11.97
CA LEU A 123 12.80 17.37 -13.31
C LEU A 123 11.68 18.41 -13.22
N ASP A 124 11.71 19.37 -14.09
CA ASP A 124 10.71 20.43 -14.25
C ASP A 124 10.12 20.38 -15.66
N ILE A 125 8.86 20.73 -15.82
CA ILE A 125 8.22 20.78 -17.15
C ILE A 125 8.34 22.19 -17.72
N ASP A 126 9.21 22.34 -18.70
CA ASP A 126 9.41 23.61 -19.39
C ASP A 126 8.10 24.22 -19.87
N ARG A 127 7.87 25.49 -19.46
CA ARG A 127 6.71 26.30 -19.88
C ARG A 127 5.35 25.66 -19.53
N PHE A 128 5.25 24.92 -18.45
CA PHE A 128 3.98 24.29 -18.02
C PHE A 128 2.86 25.33 -17.86
N GLN A 129 3.19 26.51 -17.30
CA GLN A 129 2.21 27.57 -17.16
C GLN A 129 1.64 28.04 -18.51
N LEU A 130 2.45 28.10 -19.58
CA LEU A 130 1.97 28.45 -20.92
C LEU A 130 0.93 27.45 -21.45
N VAL A 131 1.07 26.17 -21.14
CA VAL A 131 0.07 25.14 -21.47
C VAL A 131 -1.24 25.42 -20.75
N ASN A 132 -1.19 25.73 -19.45
CA ASN A 132 -2.38 26.08 -18.68
C ASN A 132 -3.07 27.34 -19.21
N ASP A 133 -2.29 28.38 -19.54
CA ASP A 133 -2.81 29.68 -20.00
C ASP A 133 -3.42 29.58 -21.41
N THR A 134 -2.87 28.71 -22.29
CA THR A 134 -3.32 28.61 -23.69
C THR A 134 -4.36 27.52 -23.92
N GLN A 135 -4.28 26.41 -23.18
CA GLN A 135 -5.12 25.21 -23.40
C GLN A 135 -6.00 24.87 -22.19
N GLY A 136 -5.85 25.60 -21.09
CA GLY A 136 -6.61 25.42 -19.85
C GLY A 136 -6.03 24.35 -18.92
N HIS A 137 -6.42 24.41 -17.65
CA HIS A 137 -5.91 23.50 -16.60
C HIS A 137 -6.18 22.02 -16.87
N ALA A 138 -7.26 21.67 -17.58
CA ALA A 138 -7.53 20.30 -17.94
C ALA A 138 -6.47 19.68 -18.87
N ALA A 139 -5.89 20.50 -19.77
CA ALA A 139 -4.79 20.10 -20.64
C ALA A 139 -3.49 19.95 -19.85
N GLY A 140 -3.21 20.87 -18.91
CA GLY A 140 -2.08 20.75 -17.99
C GLY A 140 -2.15 19.50 -17.12
N ASP A 141 -3.32 19.21 -16.54
CA ASP A 141 -3.58 17.98 -15.78
C ASP A 141 -3.31 16.71 -16.61
N GLN A 142 -3.74 16.71 -17.87
CA GLN A 142 -3.50 15.59 -18.78
C GLN A 142 -2.02 15.44 -19.13
N LEU A 143 -1.31 16.55 -19.31
CA LEU A 143 0.13 16.54 -19.51
C LEU A 143 0.85 15.94 -18.31
N LEU A 144 0.53 16.39 -17.08
CA LEU A 144 1.12 15.87 -15.84
C LEU A 144 0.90 14.36 -15.68
N ARG A 145 -0.34 13.86 -15.95
CA ARG A 145 -0.60 12.41 -15.95
C ARG A 145 0.22 11.66 -16.99
N THR A 146 0.42 12.26 -18.15
CA THR A 146 1.19 11.64 -19.24
C THR A 146 2.67 11.57 -18.89
N VAL A 147 3.25 12.66 -18.35
CA VAL A 147 4.63 12.70 -17.85
C VAL A 147 4.82 11.67 -16.74
N ALA A 148 3.95 11.65 -15.74
CA ALA A 148 3.99 10.68 -14.65
C ALA A 148 4.05 9.23 -15.16
N LYS A 149 3.18 8.88 -16.12
CA LYS A 149 3.14 7.55 -16.72
C LYS A 149 4.41 7.21 -17.49
N ARG A 150 4.96 8.17 -18.24
CA ARG A 150 6.21 7.98 -19.00
C ARG A 150 7.39 7.79 -18.07
N LEU A 151 7.55 8.64 -17.07
CA LEU A 151 8.61 8.52 -16.08
C LEU A 151 8.55 7.17 -15.36
N SER A 152 7.36 6.76 -14.89
CA SER A 152 7.22 5.45 -14.26
C SER A 152 7.53 4.26 -15.17
N ALA A 153 7.36 4.41 -16.49
CA ALA A 153 7.68 3.36 -17.46
C ALA A 153 9.17 3.33 -17.87
N SER A 154 9.93 4.39 -17.56
CA SER A 154 11.35 4.53 -17.94
C SER A 154 12.31 4.21 -16.79
N VAL A 155 11.84 3.85 -15.62
CA VAL A 155 12.66 3.50 -14.46
C VAL A 155 12.41 2.05 -14.03
N ARG A 156 13.28 1.50 -13.18
CA ARG A 156 13.15 0.15 -12.62
C ARG A 156 12.04 0.11 -11.56
N GLU A 157 11.55 -1.08 -11.24
CA GLU A 157 10.51 -1.29 -10.23
C GLU A 157 10.93 -0.81 -8.84
N ASP A 158 12.23 -0.91 -8.51
CA ASP A 158 12.79 -0.49 -7.23
C ASP A 158 13.04 1.03 -7.15
N ASP A 159 13.01 1.74 -8.28
CA ASP A 159 13.19 3.18 -8.32
C ASP A 159 11.91 3.92 -7.90
N THR A 160 12.08 5.11 -7.37
CA THR A 160 10.96 5.95 -6.97
C THR A 160 10.80 7.15 -7.89
N VAL A 161 9.68 7.21 -8.61
CA VAL A 161 9.22 8.43 -9.27
C VAL A 161 8.23 9.13 -8.35
N ALA A 162 8.41 10.41 -8.11
CA ALA A 162 7.55 11.22 -7.26
C ALA A 162 7.16 12.54 -7.95
N ARG A 163 5.99 13.06 -7.58
CA ARG A 163 5.62 14.45 -7.89
C ARG A 163 5.97 15.32 -6.69
N HIS A 164 6.96 16.22 -6.89
CA HIS A 164 7.54 17.01 -5.80
C HIS A 164 6.90 18.38 -5.65
N GLY A 165 6.36 18.95 -6.72
CA GLY A 165 5.72 20.26 -6.80
C GLY A 165 4.57 20.29 -7.81
N ASP A 166 4.18 21.50 -8.25
CA ASP A 166 3.08 21.68 -9.18
C ASP A 166 3.38 21.09 -10.56
N ASP A 167 4.57 21.30 -11.09
CA ASP A 167 5.10 20.78 -12.35
C ASP A 167 6.43 20.05 -12.19
N ASP A 168 6.89 19.89 -10.92
CA ASP A 168 8.15 19.26 -10.57
C ASP A 168 7.98 17.77 -10.30
N PHE A 169 8.86 16.96 -10.88
CA PHE A 169 8.99 15.54 -10.61
C PHE A 169 10.37 15.23 -10.02
N ALA A 170 10.47 14.12 -9.34
CA ALA A 170 11.72 13.61 -8.81
C ALA A 170 11.84 12.11 -9.10
N ILE A 171 13.05 11.66 -9.41
CA ILE A 171 13.39 10.25 -9.52
C ILE A 171 14.49 9.96 -8.52
N LEU A 172 14.27 8.97 -7.66
CA LEU A 172 15.24 8.44 -6.71
C LEU A 172 15.59 7.03 -7.15
N THR A 173 16.86 6.82 -7.49
CA THR A 173 17.43 5.51 -7.80
C THR A 173 18.36 5.08 -6.68
N GLU A 174 18.35 3.79 -6.33
CA GLU A 174 19.18 3.23 -5.27
C GLU A 174 20.13 2.16 -5.84
N ASN A 175 21.24 1.93 -5.15
CA ASN A 175 22.19 0.85 -5.47
C ASN A 175 22.76 0.92 -6.91
N ILE A 176 23.09 2.11 -7.39
CA ILE A 176 23.59 2.33 -8.75
C ILE A 176 25.10 2.11 -8.92
N GLY A 177 25.82 1.80 -7.87
CA GLY A 177 27.25 1.49 -7.92
C GLY A 177 27.91 1.58 -6.57
N THR A 178 29.17 1.16 -6.51
CA THR A 178 30.03 1.22 -5.33
C THR A 178 31.06 2.33 -5.41
N THR A 179 31.15 3.02 -6.55
CA THR A 179 32.03 4.17 -6.77
C THR A 179 31.23 5.36 -7.31
N GLU A 180 31.73 6.57 -7.03
CA GLU A 180 31.15 7.81 -7.57
C GLU A 180 31.17 7.82 -9.10
N ALA A 181 32.21 7.25 -9.71
CA ALA A 181 32.34 7.15 -11.18
C ALA A 181 31.26 6.26 -11.80
N GLU A 182 30.90 5.13 -11.17
CA GLU A 182 29.81 4.26 -11.64
C GLU A 182 28.46 4.96 -11.54
N ALA A 183 28.21 5.71 -10.46
CA ALA A 183 26.99 6.49 -10.28
C ALA A 183 26.83 7.57 -11.36
N LEU A 184 27.92 8.27 -11.73
CA LEU A 184 27.93 9.30 -12.78
C LEU A 184 27.67 8.71 -14.18
N VAL A 185 28.28 7.57 -14.50
CA VAL A 185 28.06 6.87 -15.78
C VAL A 185 26.59 6.47 -15.93
N HIS A 186 25.96 6.00 -14.85
CA HIS A 186 24.54 5.63 -14.88
C HIS A 186 23.63 6.86 -15.07
N ALA A 187 24.02 8.05 -14.57
CA ALA A 187 23.28 9.29 -14.76
C ALA A 187 23.33 9.78 -16.23
N GLU A 188 24.44 9.55 -16.93
CA GLU A 188 24.60 9.96 -18.34
C GLU A 188 23.94 8.98 -19.34
N HIS A 189 23.79 7.70 -18.96
CA HIS A 189 23.23 6.63 -19.82
C HIS A 189 22.29 5.76 -18.98
N PRO A 190 21.08 6.27 -18.64
CA PRO A 190 20.07 5.43 -18.01
C PRO A 190 19.58 4.41 -19.04
N ASP A 191 19.75 3.11 -18.74
CA ASP A 191 19.28 1.97 -19.53
C ASP A 191 17.76 1.92 -19.70
#